data_1c6cb2d738845b36e6e628eabf4ac795
#
_entry.id   1c6cb2d738845b36e6e628eabf4ac795
#
_cell.length_a   1.000
_cell.length_b   1.000
_cell.length_c   1.000
_cell.angle_alpha   90.00
_cell.angle_beta   90.00
_cell.angle_gamma   90.00
#
_symmetry.space_group_name_H-M   'P 1'
#
loop_
_entity.id
_entity.type
_entity.pdbx_description
1 polymer ?
#
loop_
_entity_poly.entity_id
_entity_poly.type
_entity_poly.pdbx_seq_one_letter_code
_entity_poly.pdbx_strand_id
1 'polypeptide(L)'
;MKTRIANSYAKLLVLSLITLMTSCKETMKPEDNLLLQKWEGPYGGVPAFDQMNVSDIQAAVEKGMELNLSEIEAIANSTEPATFENTIEAMERSGAELDRVFSYYGIMSSNMSSPEFRDIQAILAPKLSEFSSSISQNKALFNRIKSVYDASLETPLEADQQRVVELTYNSFAMLGAELNAEKKARYAAIDKELSTLYNTFSDNVLHDEENYVTYLNEDQLDGLSEGFIKSAAAIATEKGKEGSYAITNTRSSMDPFLTYSTNRDVRKQVWTNYYSRGDNGDDYDNNEIIAQILKLRRERVELLGHKNYAEWRLQDRMAKTPENALALMEAVWPASIARVHEEVADMQAVANASGEKITIEPWDYRFYAEKVRVAKYDLNSDEVKQYLQLDKLRDAMFYVAGRLFNYEFTPVPEGSVPVFQEDVNVWEVTDKDSGAHIGLWYLDPYARQGKRSGAWATTYRSHTTFDGKKTVLASNNSNFVKPAEGEALLVSWDDATTFFHEFGHALHFFSSKVKYPTLNGGVRDYTEFQSQLLERWLSTDEVINQFLVHHETGAVIPQELVAKIKKAATFNQGFGTTEYLASALMDMKLHLADPENIDIDAFERQTLAELKMPTELPMR
;
A
#
# COMPACT_ATOMS: atom_id res chain seq x y z
N MET A 1 -15.58 -78.90 -2.27
CA MET A 1 -14.30 -78.51 -2.88
C MET A 1 -14.42 -77.30 -3.84
N LYS A 2 -15.55 -76.65 -3.95
CA LYS A 2 -15.80 -75.47 -4.84
C LYS A 2 -15.82 -74.10 -4.12
N THR A 3 -15.71 -74.08 -2.79
CA THR A 3 -15.80 -72.85 -1.99
C THR A 3 -14.45 -72.30 -1.49
N ARG A 4 -13.32 -72.98 -1.74
CA ARG A 4 -12.01 -72.52 -1.33
C ARG A 4 -11.18 -71.82 -2.48
N ILE A 5 -11.63 -71.91 -3.71
CA ILE A 5 -10.93 -71.32 -4.86
C ILE A 5 -11.42 -69.90 -5.13
N ALA A 6 -12.67 -69.53 -4.77
CA ALA A 6 -13.20 -68.19 -4.95
C ALA A 6 -12.57 -67.12 -4.01
N ASN A 7 -12.12 -67.53 -2.81
CA ASN A 7 -11.49 -66.59 -1.85
C ASN A 7 -10.03 -66.27 -2.11
N SER A 8 -9.33 -67.05 -2.94
CA SER A 8 -7.93 -66.74 -3.31
C SER A 8 -7.83 -65.74 -4.44
N TYR A 9 -8.78 -65.72 -5.39
CA TYR A 9 -8.78 -64.72 -6.47
C TYR A 9 -9.28 -63.35 -6.00
N ALA A 10 -10.17 -63.27 -5.01
CA ALA A 10 -10.61 -62.02 -4.40
C ALA A 10 -9.49 -61.33 -3.61
N LYS A 11 -8.60 -62.08 -2.94
CA LYS A 11 -7.42 -61.52 -2.24
C LYS A 11 -6.28 -61.10 -3.18
N LEU A 12 -6.12 -61.72 -4.34
CA LEU A 12 -5.13 -61.29 -5.34
C LEU A 12 -5.63 -60.04 -6.11
N LEU A 13 -6.94 -59.89 -6.36
CA LEU A 13 -7.50 -58.68 -6.99
C LEU A 13 -7.47 -57.45 -6.06
N VAL A 14 -7.65 -57.63 -4.75
CA VAL A 14 -7.54 -56.54 -3.79
C VAL A 14 -6.09 -56.12 -3.54
N LEU A 15 -5.13 -57.06 -3.60
CA LEU A 15 -3.69 -56.71 -3.53
C LEU A 15 -3.16 -56.05 -4.80
N SER A 16 -3.69 -56.34 -5.99
CA SER A 16 -3.32 -55.68 -7.24
C SER A 16 -4.01 -54.30 -7.42
N LEU A 17 -5.15 -54.02 -6.75
CA LEU A 17 -5.75 -52.69 -6.76
C LEU A 17 -5.13 -51.72 -5.72
N ILE A 18 -4.47 -52.22 -4.68
CA ILE A 18 -3.78 -51.42 -3.70
C ILE A 18 -2.38 -50.98 -4.21
N THR A 19 -1.80 -51.71 -5.14
CA THR A 19 -0.51 -51.38 -5.76
C THR A 19 -0.65 -50.41 -6.96
N LEU A 20 -1.86 -50.03 -7.37
CA LEU A 20 -2.09 -49.09 -8.48
C LEU A 20 -2.56 -47.69 -8.03
N MET A 21 -2.58 -47.43 -6.72
CA MET A 21 -2.87 -46.09 -6.16
C MET A 21 -1.68 -45.43 -5.48
N THR A 22 -0.47 -45.87 -5.69
CA THR A 22 0.69 -44.99 -5.63
C THR A 22 0.75 -44.24 -6.96
N SER A 23 -0.16 -43.31 -7.15
CA SER A 23 0.05 -42.22 -8.10
C SER A 23 1.36 -41.59 -7.70
N CYS A 24 2.40 -41.82 -8.45
CA CYS A 24 3.53 -40.92 -8.49
C CYS A 24 2.90 -39.53 -8.71
N LYS A 25 2.86 -38.68 -7.70
CA LYS A 25 2.84 -37.25 -7.96
C LYS A 25 4.12 -37.02 -8.78
N GLU A 26 3.99 -36.94 -10.10
CA GLU A 26 5.07 -36.37 -10.90
C GLU A 26 5.41 -35.05 -10.26
N THR A 27 6.60 -34.95 -9.70
CA THR A 27 7.10 -33.70 -9.16
C THR A 27 7.26 -32.76 -10.35
N MET A 28 6.42 -31.72 -10.40
CA MET A 28 6.51 -30.67 -11.42
C MET A 28 7.94 -30.18 -11.47
N LYS A 29 8.53 -30.16 -12.66
CA LYS A 29 9.83 -29.54 -12.87
C LYS A 29 9.64 -28.05 -13.19
N PRO A 30 10.62 -27.19 -12.86
CA PRO A 30 10.52 -25.75 -13.18
C PRO A 30 10.24 -25.47 -14.66
N GLU A 31 10.77 -26.30 -15.55
CA GLU A 31 10.54 -26.20 -17.00
C GLU A 31 9.10 -26.52 -17.44
N ASP A 32 8.31 -27.16 -16.59
CA ASP A 32 6.91 -27.54 -16.89
C ASP A 32 5.92 -26.39 -16.63
N ASN A 33 6.33 -25.31 -15.95
CA ASN A 33 5.49 -24.16 -15.67
C ASN A 33 6.18 -22.85 -16.10
N LEU A 34 5.55 -22.14 -17.03
CA LEU A 34 6.07 -20.90 -17.62
C LEU A 34 6.45 -19.85 -16.55
N LEU A 35 5.70 -19.76 -15.47
CA LEU A 35 5.90 -18.74 -14.43
C LEU A 35 7.19 -18.92 -13.63
N LEU A 36 7.72 -20.16 -13.60
CA LEU A 36 8.99 -20.50 -12.95
C LEU A 36 10.20 -20.27 -13.87
N GLN A 37 9.97 -20.20 -15.19
CA GLN A 37 11.04 -20.12 -16.18
C GLN A 37 11.78 -18.78 -16.10
N LYS A 38 13.05 -18.82 -16.47
CA LYS A 38 13.85 -17.60 -16.62
C LYS A 38 13.26 -16.73 -17.74
N TRP A 39 13.14 -15.44 -17.46
CA TRP A 39 12.68 -14.49 -18.47
C TRP A 39 13.70 -14.35 -19.59
N GLU A 40 13.22 -14.45 -20.82
CA GLU A 40 14.01 -14.36 -22.03
C GLU A 40 13.58 -13.16 -22.90
N GLY A 41 14.28 -12.93 -23.99
CA GLY A 41 13.97 -11.88 -24.96
C GLY A 41 14.76 -10.59 -24.76
N PRO A 42 14.26 -9.47 -25.31
CA PRO A 42 14.96 -8.19 -25.28
C PRO A 42 15.07 -7.63 -23.85
N TYR A 43 15.86 -6.58 -23.67
CA TYR A 43 16.01 -5.84 -22.42
C TYR A 43 16.49 -6.68 -21.21
N GLY A 44 17.25 -7.76 -21.48
CA GLY A 44 17.74 -8.69 -20.46
C GLY A 44 16.69 -9.68 -19.94
N GLY A 45 15.65 -9.91 -20.74
CA GLY A 45 14.50 -10.76 -20.44
C GLY A 45 13.36 -9.97 -19.80
N VAL A 46 12.14 -10.33 -20.17
CA VAL A 46 10.89 -9.72 -19.67
C VAL A 46 9.89 -10.80 -19.28
N PRO A 47 8.97 -10.55 -18.32
CA PRO A 47 7.94 -11.51 -17.98
C PRO A 47 7.01 -11.79 -19.17
N ALA A 48 6.62 -13.05 -19.37
CA ALA A 48 5.66 -13.46 -20.38
C ALA A 48 4.21 -13.17 -19.91
N PHE A 49 3.89 -11.91 -19.71
CA PHE A 49 2.60 -11.48 -19.16
C PHE A 49 1.40 -11.86 -20.05
N ASP A 50 1.58 -11.94 -21.35
CA ASP A 50 0.58 -12.34 -22.34
C ASP A 50 0.25 -13.84 -22.31
N GLN A 51 1.05 -14.66 -21.63
CA GLN A 51 0.90 -16.11 -21.55
C GLN A 51 0.59 -16.61 -20.15
N MET A 52 0.46 -15.71 -19.15
CA MET A 52 0.15 -16.12 -17.79
C MET A 52 -1.31 -16.56 -17.66
N ASN A 53 -1.54 -17.69 -16.96
CA ASN A 53 -2.87 -18.20 -16.66
C ASN A 53 -3.07 -18.31 -15.14
N VAL A 54 -4.27 -17.99 -14.67
CA VAL A 54 -4.63 -18.08 -13.25
C VAL A 54 -4.43 -19.49 -12.70
N SER A 55 -4.80 -20.52 -13.48
CA SER A 55 -4.66 -21.93 -13.11
C SER A 55 -3.24 -22.38 -12.78
N ASP A 56 -2.22 -21.70 -13.32
CA ASP A 56 -0.81 -22.07 -13.15
C ASP A 56 -0.19 -21.48 -11.89
N ILE A 57 -0.82 -20.45 -11.30
CA ILE A 57 -0.28 -19.67 -10.18
C ILE A 57 -0.06 -20.52 -8.94
N GLN A 58 -1.07 -21.30 -8.52
CA GLN A 58 -0.97 -22.07 -7.28
C GLN A 58 0.20 -23.05 -7.34
N ALA A 59 0.28 -23.83 -8.43
CA ALA A 59 1.32 -24.82 -8.59
C ALA A 59 2.72 -24.19 -8.72
N ALA A 60 2.82 -23.04 -9.39
CA ALA A 60 4.07 -22.28 -9.49
C ALA A 60 4.55 -21.74 -8.14
N VAL A 61 3.66 -21.15 -7.33
CA VAL A 61 4.00 -20.64 -5.99
C VAL A 61 4.44 -21.80 -5.09
N GLU A 62 3.67 -22.89 -5.04
CA GLU A 62 4.00 -24.06 -4.22
C GLU A 62 5.36 -24.65 -4.62
N LYS A 63 5.65 -24.77 -5.93
CA LYS A 63 6.93 -25.26 -6.40
C LYS A 63 8.07 -24.28 -6.15
N GLY A 64 7.85 -22.98 -6.33
CA GLY A 64 8.83 -21.94 -6.01
C GLY A 64 9.21 -21.95 -4.52
N MET A 65 8.25 -22.13 -3.62
CA MET A 65 8.49 -22.29 -2.19
C MET A 65 9.33 -23.54 -1.90
N GLU A 66 9.00 -24.69 -2.51
CA GLU A 66 9.76 -25.93 -2.36
C GLU A 66 11.22 -25.76 -2.77
N LEU A 67 11.46 -25.13 -3.92
CA LEU A 67 12.82 -24.87 -4.43
C LEU A 67 13.60 -23.95 -3.48
N ASN A 68 13.00 -22.84 -3.07
CA ASN A 68 13.66 -21.91 -2.17
C ASN A 68 13.94 -22.53 -0.80
N LEU A 69 13.01 -23.32 -0.22
CA LEU A 69 13.28 -24.07 1.01
C LEU A 69 14.46 -25.02 0.87
N SER A 70 14.59 -25.71 -0.27
CA SER A 70 15.73 -26.61 -0.52
C SER A 70 17.05 -25.84 -0.57
N GLU A 71 17.08 -24.65 -1.17
CA GLU A 71 18.25 -23.76 -1.19
C GLU A 71 18.61 -23.28 0.22
N ILE A 72 17.63 -22.83 0.98
CA ILE A 72 17.79 -22.38 2.37
C ILE A 72 18.29 -23.52 3.25
N GLU A 73 17.76 -24.74 3.09
CA GLU A 73 18.24 -25.92 3.83
C GLU A 73 19.68 -26.28 3.47
N ALA A 74 20.07 -26.16 2.21
CA ALA A 74 21.46 -26.38 1.80
C ALA A 74 22.42 -25.36 2.46
N ILE A 75 22.03 -24.09 2.55
CA ILE A 75 22.79 -23.08 3.29
C ILE A 75 22.85 -23.43 4.78
N ALA A 76 21.70 -23.69 5.41
CA ALA A 76 21.58 -23.93 6.83
C ALA A 76 22.40 -25.14 7.32
N ASN A 77 22.41 -26.21 6.52
CA ASN A 77 23.04 -27.49 6.85
C ASN A 77 24.49 -27.62 6.33
N SER A 78 25.05 -26.57 5.74
CA SER A 78 26.45 -26.58 5.31
C SER A 78 27.39 -26.84 6.48
N THR A 79 28.33 -27.76 6.31
CA THR A 79 29.34 -28.13 7.30
C THR A 79 30.56 -27.20 7.27
N GLU A 80 30.68 -26.36 6.25
CA GLU A 80 31.75 -25.38 6.16
C GLU A 80 31.54 -24.22 7.15
N PRO A 81 32.59 -23.59 7.67
CA PRO A 81 32.47 -22.38 8.47
C PRO A 81 31.64 -21.33 7.73
N ALA A 82 30.77 -20.63 8.45
CA ALA A 82 29.95 -19.58 7.86
C ALA A 82 30.80 -18.39 7.41
N THR A 83 30.67 -17.99 6.15
CA THR A 83 31.30 -16.79 5.58
C THR A 83 30.23 -15.92 4.93
N PHE A 84 30.60 -14.68 4.58
CA PHE A 84 29.72 -13.80 3.83
C PHE A 84 29.21 -14.47 2.54
N GLU A 85 30.10 -15.10 1.77
CA GLU A 85 29.81 -15.69 0.48
C GLU A 85 28.91 -16.92 0.57
N ASN A 86 29.21 -17.86 1.52
CA ASN A 86 28.50 -19.14 1.62
C ASN A 86 27.24 -19.07 2.50
N THR A 87 26.93 -17.90 3.04
CA THR A 87 25.74 -17.67 3.88
C THR A 87 24.93 -16.49 3.35
N ILE A 88 25.44 -15.27 3.40
CA ILE A 88 24.70 -14.07 3.04
C ILE A 88 24.52 -13.96 1.53
N GLU A 89 25.60 -14.03 0.74
CA GLU A 89 25.46 -14.04 -0.73
C GLU A 89 24.70 -15.26 -1.26
N ALA A 90 24.80 -16.40 -0.59
CA ALA A 90 24.00 -17.57 -0.92
C ALA A 90 22.49 -17.31 -0.70
N MET A 91 22.12 -16.60 0.34
CA MET A 91 20.74 -16.15 0.58
C MET A 91 20.29 -15.11 -0.46
N GLU A 92 21.15 -14.15 -0.85
CA GLU A 92 20.84 -13.18 -1.92
C GLU A 92 20.56 -13.84 -3.28
N ARG A 93 21.07 -15.08 -3.51
CA ARG A 93 20.81 -15.88 -4.73
C ARG A 93 19.56 -16.73 -4.63
N SER A 94 19.15 -17.09 -3.40
CA SER A 94 18.06 -18.04 -3.18
C SER A 94 16.70 -17.43 -3.54
N GLY A 95 15.76 -18.27 -3.97
CA GLY A 95 14.37 -17.88 -4.23
C GLY A 95 14.13 -17.24 -5.60
N ALA A 96 15.08 -17.22 -6.51
CA ALA A 96 14.94 -16.53 -7.80
C ALA A 96 13.74 -17.04 -8.65
N GLU A 97 13.36 -18.31 -8.54
CA GLU A 97 12.18 -18.89 -9.17
C GLU A 97 10.91 -18.33 -8.56
N LEU A 98 10.85 -18.29 -7.24
CA LEU A 98 9.70 -17.77 -6.49
C LEU A 98 9.49 -16.28 -6.73
N ASP A 99 10.56 -15.49 -6.79
CA ASP A 99 10.50 -14.05 -7.09
C ASP A 99 9.89 -13.77 -8.47
N ARG A 100 10.23 -14.60 -9.48
CA ARG A 100 9.60 -14.50 -10.80
C ARG A 100 8.10 -14.79 -10.73
N VAL A 101 7.72 -15.83 -10.01
CA VAL A 101 6.30 -16.19 -9.82
C VAL A 101 5.55 -15.06 -9.11
N PHE A 102 6.15 -14.42 -8.10
CA PHE A 102 5.52 -13.31 -7.40
C PHE A 102 5.29 -12.08 -8.27
N SER A 103 6.06 -11.88 -9.34
CA SER A 103 5.76 -10.81 -10.31
C SER A 103 4.43 -11.08 -11.03
N TYR A 104 4.16 -12.31 -11.45
CA TYR A 104 2.86 -12.69 -12.05
C TYR A 104 1.73 -12.71 -11.01
N TYR A 105 1.98 -13.25 -9.82
CA TYR A 105 1.03 -13.23 -8.72
C TYR A 105 0.62 -11.79 -8.35
N GLY A 106 1.56 -10.86 -8.34
CA GLY A 106 1.32 -9.44 -8.07
C GLY A 106 0.38 -8.81 -9.11
N ILE A 107 0.56 -9.11 -10.39
CA ILE A 107 -0.35 -8.66 -11.46
C ILE A 107 -1.76 -9.23 -11.27
N MET A 108 -1.86 -10.54 -10.99
CA MET A 108 -3.17 -11.16 -10.72
C MET A 108 -3.83 -10.62 -9.46
N SER A 109 -3.06 -10.22 -8.46
CA SER A 109 -3.57 -9.65 -7.21
C SER A 109 -4.03 -8.20 -7.35
N SER A 110 -3.32 -7.38 -8.13
CA SER A 110 -3.51 -5.94 -8.13
C SER A 110 -4.17 -5.40 -9.42
N ASN A 111 -3.87 -6.02 -10.56
CA ASN A 111 -4.28 -5.51 -11.87
C ASN A 111 -5.37 -6.34 -12.55
N MET A 112 -5.44 -7.64 -12.25
CA MET A 112 -6.29 -8.60 -12.97
C MET A 112 -6.96 -9.63 -12.03
N SER A 113 -7.43 -9.20 -10.86
CA SER A 113 -8.07 -10.10 -9.89
C SER A 113 -9.37 -10.69 -10.45
N SER A 114 -9.56 -11.98 -10.19
CA SER A 114 -10.77 -12.74 -10.54
C SER A 114 -11.28 -13.53 -9.34
N PRO A 115 -12.54 -14.01 -9.33
CA PRO A 115 -13.01 -14.92 -8.29
C PRO A 115 -12.12 -16.16 -8.13
N GLU A 116 -11.72 -16.79 -9.24
CA GLU A 116 -10.81 -17.94 -9.25
C GLU A 116 -9.46 -17.61 -8.60
N PHE A 117 -8.87 -16.46 -8.91
CA PHE A 117 -7.61 -16.05 -8.29
C PHE A 117 -7.76 -15.80 -6.77
N ARG A 118 -8.88 -15.22 -6.32
CA ARG A 118 -9.12 -15.02 -4.89
C ARG A 118 -9.24 -16.34 -4.12
N ASP A 119 -9.84 -17.36 -4.73
CA ASP A 119 -9.87 -18.72 -4.16
C ASP A 119 -8.45 -19.29 -4.02
N ILE A 120 -7.59 -19.09 -5.03
CA ILE A 120 -6.17 -19.46 -4.98
C ILE A 120 -5.42 -18.69 -3.90
N GLN A 121 -5.67 -17.39 -3.75
CA GLN A 121 -5.09 -16.57 -2.68
C GLN A 121 -5.45 -17.12 -1.29
N ALA A 122 -6.70 -17.47 -1.07
CA ALA A 122 -7.15 -18.05 0.19
C ALA A 122 -6.45 -19.38 0.52
N ILE A 123 -6.17 -20.22 -0.50
CA ILE A 123 -5.43 -21.47 -0.35
C ILE A 123 -3.94 -21.21 -0.07
N LEU A 124 -3.35 -20.22 -0.73
CA LEU A 124 -1.92 -19.93 -0.62
C LEU A 124 -1.55 -19.15 0.64
N ALA A 125 -2.41 -18.29 1.16
CA ALA A 125 -2.10 -17.43 2.30
C ALA A 125 -1.54 -18.19 3.53
N PRO A 126 -2.17 -19.27 4.03
CA PRO A 126 -1.62 -20.04 5.15
C PRO A 126 -0.30 -20.73 4.78
N LYS A 127 -0.13 -21.20 3.54
CA LYS A 127 1.11 -21.87 3.09
C LYS A 127 2.28 -20.88 3.00
N LEU A 128 2.04 -19.66 2.53
CA LEU A 128 3.03 -18.59 2.48
C LEU A 128 3.45 -18.16 3.90
N SER A 129 2.51 -18.12 4.84
CA SER A 129 2.80 -17.84 6.24
C SER A 129 3.67 -18.94 6.87
N GLU A 130 3.35 -20.21 6.64
CA GLU A 130 4.13 -21.35 7.10
C GLU A 130 5.54 -21.35 6.47
N PHE A 131 5.63 -21.12 5.18
CA PHE A 131 6.89 -20.98 4.44
C PHE A 131 7.77 -19.88 5.03
N SER A 132 7.27 -18.67 5.21
CA SER A 132 8.00 -17.56 5.82
C SER A 132 8.47 -17.88 7.25
N SER A 133 7.59 -18.51 8.05
CA SER A 133 7.92 -18.92 9.42
C SER A 133 9.00 -20.00 9.45
N SER A 134 8.98 -20.96 8.50
CA SER A 134 9.97 -22.03 8.43
C SER A 134 11.40 -21.51 8.19
N ILE A 135 11.52 -20.43 7.41
CA ILE A 135 12.81 -19.76 7.15
C ILE A 135 13.23 -18.93 8.38
N SER A 136 12.36 -18.03 8.83
CA SER A 136 12.69 -17.08 9.91
C SER A 136 12.95 -17.76 11.27
N GLN A 137 12.36 -18.94 11.51
CA GLN A 137 12.57 -19.74 12.70
C GLN A 137 13.64 -20.83 12.56
N ASN A 138 14.31 -20.93 11.40
CA ASN A 138 15.35 -21.91 11.16
C ASN A 138 16.60 -21.59 11.99
N LYS A 139 16.79 -22.33 13.06
CA LYS A 139 17.90 -22.12 14.00
C LYS A 139 19.28 -22.34 13.38
N ALA A 140 19.41 -23.32 12.47
CA ALA A 140 20.70 -23.62 11.83
C ALA A 140 21.09 -22.46 10.90
N LEU A 141 20.16 -21.97 10.09
CA LEU A 141 20.36 -20.79 9.24
C LEU A 141 20.72 -19.56 10.10
N PHE A 142 19.94 -19.27 11.14
CA PHE A 142 20.20 -18.11 11.99
C PHE A 142 21.57 -18.18 12.68
N ASN A 143 22.01 -19.34 13.13
CA ASN A 143 23.35 -19.49 13.71
C ASN A 143 24.46 -19.14 12.70
N ARG A 144 24.29 -19.48 11.43
CA ARG A 144 25.23 -19.10 10.36
C ARG A 144 25.23 -17.60 10.12
N ILE A 145 24.02 -17.00 9.98
CA ILE A 145 23.85 -15.54 9.83
C ILE A 145 24.53 -14.81 11.00
N LYS A 146 24.26 -15.24 12.24
CA LYS A 146 24.85 -14.65 13.44
C LYS A 146 26.38 -14.79 13.46
N SER A 147 26.91 -15.92 13.05
CA SER A 147 28.37 -16.12 12.98
C SER A 147 29.02 -15.13 11.99
N VAL A 148 28.39 -14.87 10.85
CA VAL A 148 28.89 -13.86 9.89
C VAL A 148 28.75 -12.45 10.47
N TYR A 149 27.62 -12.14 11.11
CA TYR A 149 27.40 -10.85 11.75
C TYR A 149 28.45 -10.58 12.85
N ASP A 150 28.64 -11.50 13.79
CA ASP A 150 29.61 -11.36 14.87
C ASP A 150 31.05 -11.18 14.31
N ALA A 151 31.43 -11.96 13.30
CA ALA A 151 32.73 -11.84 12.66
C ALA A 151 32.92 -10.48 11.94
N SER A 152 31.86 -9.91 11.37
CA SER A 152 31.88 -8.62 10.69
C SER A 152 32.07 -7.43 11.65
N LEU A 153 31.73 -7.60 12.93
CA LEU A 153 32.01 -6.59 13.96
C LEU A 153 33.49 -6.53 14.34
N GLU A 154 34.21 -7.66 14.23
CA GLU A 154 35.65 -7.75 14.51
C GLU A 154 36.50 -7.40 13.28
N THR A 155 36.05 -7.85 12.11
CA THR A 155 36.72 -7.61 10.82
C THR A 155 35.70 -7.03 9.84
N PRO A 156 35.64 -5.69 9.69
CA PRO A 156 34.66 -5.03 8.84
C PRO A 156 34.77 -5.47 7.38
N LEU A 157 33.60 -5.69 6.78
CA LEU A 157 33.40 -5.96 5.37
C LEU A 157 33.35 -4.64 4.55
N GLU A 158 33.22 -4.75 3.22
CA GLU A 158 32.88 -3.58 2.41
C GLU A 158 31.53 -3.00 2.86
N ALA A 159 31.31 -1.70 2.67
CA ALA A 159 30.17 -0.98 3.26
C ALA A 159 28.80 -1.56 2.89
N ASP A 160 28.62 -1.95 1.63
CA ASP A 160 27.39 -2.59 1.15
C ASP A 160 27.22 -4.02 1.69
N GLN A 161 28.29 -4.79 1.78
CA GLN A 161 28.29 -6.12 2.40
C GLN A 161 27.94 -6.04 3.89
N GLN A 162 28.59 -5.10 4.61
CA GLN A 162 28.29 -4.85 6.04
C GLN A 162 26.81 -4.53 6.22
N ARG A 163 26.26 -3.68 5.34
CA ARG A 163 24.85 -3.30 5.42
C ARG A 163 23.90 -4.48 5.15
N VAL A 164 24.19 -5.33 4.19
CA VAL A 164 23.39 -6.55 3.92
C VAL A 164 23.42 -7.49 5.12
N VAL A 165 24.60 -7.72 5.72
CA VAL A 165 24.73 -8.55 6.93
C VAL A 165 23.89 -7.99 8.07
N GLU A 166 23.95 -6.68 8.35
CA GLU A 166 23.15 -6.02 9.37
C GLU A 166 21.64 -6.17 9.13
N LEU A 167 21.20 -5.91 7.91
CA LEU A 167 19.78 -6.02 7.55
C LEU A 167 19.29 -7.47 7.69
N THR A 168 20.06 -8.44 7.21
CA THR A 168 19.73 -9.86 7.30
C THR A 168 19.66 -10.32 8.75
N TYR A 169 20.70 -10.03 9.56
CA TYR A 169 20.70 -10.38 10.98
C TYR A 169 19.52 -9.75 11.73
N ASN A 170 19.30 -8.43 11.55
CA ASN A 170 18.24 -7.71 12.24
C ASN A 170 16.85 -8.23 11.85
N SER A 171 16.61 -8.60 10.58
CA SER A 171 15.33 -9.15 10.16
C SER A 171 14.96 -10.44 10.89
N PHE A 172 15.93 -11.32 11.11
CA PHE A 172 15.74 -12.55 11.89
C PHE A 172 15.61 -12.29 13.40
N ALA A 173 16.45 -11.42 13.94
CA ALA A 173 16.42 -11.06 15.36
C ALA A 173 15.09 -10.42 15.77
N MET A 174 14.57 -9.49 14.95
CA MET A 174 13.28 -8.86 15.16
C MET A 174 12.08 -9.82 15.14
N LEU A 175 12.23 -10.97 14.49
CA LEU A 175 11.25 -12.06 14.46
C LEU A 175 11.46 -13.11 15.54
N GLY A 176 12.37 -12.85 16.49
CA GLY A 176 12.59 -13.71 17.65
C GLY A 176 13.51 -14.92 17.41
N ALA A 177 14.37 -14.88 16.39
CA ALA A 177 15.29 -15.96 16.10
C ALA A 177 16.26 -16.26 17.27
N GLU A 178 16.60 -15.26 18.08
CA GLU A 178 17.46 -15.38 19.28
C GLU A 178 16.76 -15.96 20.50
N LEU A 179 15.45 -16.04 20.52
CA LEU A 179 14.69 -16.49 21.68
C LEU A 179 14.97 -17.97 22.00
N ASN A 180 15.00 -18.31 23.28
CA ASN A 180 15.00 -19.71 23.71
C ASN A 180 13.65 -20.39 23.43
N ALA A 181 13.57 -21.71 23.60
CA ALA A 181 12.39 -22.49 23.25
C ALA A 181 11.10 -22.04 23.98
N GLU A 182 11.21 -21.68 25.27
CA GLU A 182 10.08 -21.22 26.08
C GLU A 182 9.55 -19.88 25.58
N LYS A 183 10.44 -18.90 25.39
CA LYS A 183 10.08 -17.58 24.85
C LYS A 183 9.54 -17.65 23.41
N LYS A 184 10.11 -18.54 22.56
CA LYS A 184 9.58 -18.78 21.21
C LYS A 184 8.15 -19.31 21.24
N ALA A 185 7.84 -20.25 22.12
CA ALA A 185 6.49 -20.77 22.27
C ALA A 185 5.50 -19.67 22.69
N ARG A 186 5.90 -18.81 23.65
CA ARG A 186 5.05 -17.66 24.05
C ARG A 186 4.91 -16.63 22.95
N TYR A 187 5.98 -16.30 22.24
CA TYR A 187 5.96 -15.39 21.08
C TYR A 187 4.97 -15.87 20.01
N ALA A 188 5.03 -17.14 19.63
CA ALA A 188 4.10 -17.72 18.65
C ALA A 188 2.65 -17.72 19.15
N ALA A 189 2.40 -17.94 20.44
CA ALA A 189 1.07 -17.84 21.03
C ALA A 189 0.53 -16.41 20.95
N ILE A 190 1.36 -15.41 21.28
CA ILE A 190 0.99 -13.99 21.16
C ILE A 190 0.67 -13.61 19.73
N ASP A 191 1.45 -14.03 18.74
CA ASP A 191 1.19 -13.73 17.33
C ASP A 191 -0.14 -14.31 16.85
N LYS A 192 -0.49 -15.52 17.32
CA LYS A 192 -1.78 -16.13 17.03
C LYS A 192 -2.94 -15.36 17.69
N GLU A 193 -2.80 -14.97 18.94
CA GLU A 193 -3.79 -14.17 19.67
C GLU A 193 -3.99 -12.80 18.98
N LEU A 194 -2.89 -12.11 18.64
CA LEU A 194 -2.93 -10.84 17.90
C LEU A 194 -3.62 -10.97 16.53
N SER A 195 -3.34 -12.03 15.78
CA SER A 195 -4.00 -12.27 14.49
C SER A 195 -5.51 -12.41 14.66
N THR A 196 -5.97 -13.11 15.70
CA THR A 196 -7.41 -13.22 15.98
C THR A 196 -8.02 -11.86 16.34
N LEU A 197 -7.36 -11.10 17.21
CA LEU A 197 -7.85 -9.78 17.62
C LEU A 197 -7.88 -8.77 16.45
N TYR A 198 -6.89 -8.80 15.55
CA TYR A 198 -6.91 -7.94 14.35
C TYR A 198 -8.06 -8.27 13.42
N ASN A 199 -8.37 -9.55 13.22
CA ASN A 199 -9.52 -9.96 12.42
C ASN A 199 -10.83 -9.50 13.08
N THR A 200 -11.00 -9.74 14.38
CA THR A 200 -12.21 -9.30 15.11
C THR A 200 -12.36 -7.77 15.07
N PHE A 201 -11.27 -7.03 15.25
CA PHE A 201 -11.28 -5.57 15.11
C PHE A 201 -11.79 -5.11 13.74
N SER A 202 -11.28 -5.74 12.68
CA SER A 202 -11.68 -5.41 11.30
C SER A 202 -13.12 -5.79 11.00
N ASP A 203 -13.56 -6.95 11.50
CA ASP A 203 -14.94 -7.43 11.33
C ASP A 203 -15.94 -6.52 12.05
N ASN A 204 -15.61 -6.01 13.24
CA ASN A 204 -16.44 -5.08 13.99
C ASN A 204 -16.59 -3.74 13.24
N VAL A 205 -15.48 -3.17 12.71
CA VAL A 205 -15.54 -1.96 11.89
C VAL A 205 -16.39 -2.18 10.64
N LEU A 206 -16.21 -3.33 9.96
CA LEU A 206 -16.98 -3.69 8.77
C LEU A 206 -18.47 -3.84 9.10
N HIS A 207 -18.80 -4.45 10.24
CA HIS A 207 -20.18 -4.54 10.71
C HIS A 207 -20.84 -3.16 10.76
N ASP A 208 -20.18 -2.17 11.33
CA ASP A 208 -20.70 -0.81 11.43
C ASP A 208 -20.76 -0.09 10.07
N GLU A 209 -19.81 -0.35 9.17
CA GLU A 209 -19.87 0.16 7.79
C GLU A 209 -21.10 -0.37 7.03
N GLU A 210 -21.48 -1.61 7.25
CA GLU A 210 -22.60 -2.26 6.56
C GLU A 210 -23.98 -1.95 7.16
N ASN A 211 -24.04 -1.72 8.48
CA ASN A 211 -25.31 -1.66 9.21
C ASN A 211 -25.75 -0.25 9.62
N TYR A 212 -24.86 0.70 9.81
CA TYR A 212 -25.21 2.09 10.12
C TYR A 212 -25.49 2.91 8.85
N VAL A 213 -26.61 2.65 8.21
CA VAL A 213 -27.04 3.35 6.98
C VAL A 213 -28.01 4.48 7.35
N THR A 214 -27.73 5.68 6.89
CA THR A 214 -28.65 6.83 7.03
C THR A 214 -29.56 6.92 5.82
N TYR A 215 -30.87 6.80 6.03
CA TYR A 215 -31.88 6.91 4.98
C TYR A 215 -32.46 8.31 4.95
N LEU A 216 -32.55 8.89 3.75
CA LEU A 216 -33.05 10.24 3.49
C LEU A 216 -34.38 10.19 2.74
N ASN A 217 -35.19 11.22 2.97
CA ASN A 217 -36.35 11.55 2.14
C ASN A 217 -35.97 12.61 1.09
N GLU A 218 -36.86 12.88 0.15
CA GLU A 218 -36.63 13.82 -0.96
C GLU A 218 -36.35 15.26 -0.48
N ASP A 219 -36.96 15.70 0.62
CA ASP A 219 -36.76 17.01 1.24
C ASP A 219 -35.41 17.21 1.94
N GLN A 220 -34.59 16.14 2.06
CA GLN A 220 -33.28 16.15 2.68
C GLN A 220 -32.11 16.11 1.67
N LEU A 221 -32.41 16.21 0.36
CA LEU A 221 -31.42 16.05 -0.73
C LEU A 221 -30.76 17.38 -1.16
N ASP A 222 -31.20 18.50 -0.62
CA ASP A 222 -30.71 19.81 -1.02
C ASP A 222 -29.18 19.93 -0.88
N GLY A 223 -28.54 20.49 -1.93
CA GLY A 223 -27.09 20.63 -2.04
C GLY A 223 -26.37 19.44 -2.67
N LEU A 224 -27.01 18.28 -2.79
CA LEU A 224 -26.40 17.08 -3.38
C LEU A 224 -26.48 17.08 -4.90
N SER A 225 -25.46 16.54 -5.56
CA SER A 225 -25.45 16.42 -7.03
C SER A 225 -26.42 15.33 -7.54
N GLU A 226 -26.95 15.49 -8.76
CA GLU A 226 -27.83 14.49 -9.39
C GLU A 226 -27.20 13.09 -9.43
N GLY A 227 -25.89 13.00 -9.72
CA GLY A 227 -25.16 11.73 -9.74
C GLY A 227 -25.12 11.05 -8.38
N PHE A 228 -24.88 11.83 -7.32
CA PHE A 228 -24.87 11.33 -5.93
C PHE A 228 -26.28 10.86 -5.51
N ILE A 229 -27.32 11.65 -5.80
CA ILE A 229 -28.72 11.31 -5.51
C ILE A 229 -29.13 10.02 -6.21
N LYS A 230 -28.78 9.86 -7.50
CA LYS A 230 -29.05 8.64 -8.26
C LYS A 230 -28.37 7.40 -7.65
N SER A 231 -27.12 7.55 -7.24
CA SER A 231 -26.36 6.46 -6.56
C SER A 231 -27.00 6.09 -5.22
N ALA A 232 -27.36 7.10 -4.40
CA ALA A 232 -28.02 6.88 -3.11
C ALA A 232 -29.39 6.19 -3.24
N ALA A 233 -30.17 6.53 -4.29
CA ALA A 233 -31.44 5.87 -4.59
C ALA A 233 -31.24 4.38 -4.99
N ALA A 234 -30.22 4.08 -5.80
CA ALA A 234 -29.89 2.72 -6.21
C ALA A 234 -29.49 1.87 -5.00
N ILE A 235 -28.63 2.40 -4.11
CA ILE A 235 -28.24 1.72 -2.87
C ILE A 235 -29.43 1.48 -1.94
N ALA A 236 -30.33 2.47 -1.80
CA ALA A 236 -31.53 2.30 -0.99
C ALA A 236 -32.44 1.19 -1.55
N THR A 237 -32.61 1.12 -2.87
CA THR A 237 -33.35 0.04 -3.54
C THR A 237 -32.72 -1.32 -3.31
N GLU A 238 -31.40 -1.45 -3.43
CA GLU A 238 -30.63 -2.67 -3.14
C GLU A 238 -30.85 -3.14 -1.69
N LYS A 239 -30.91 -2.17 -0.76
CA LYS A 239 -31.18 -2.44 0.67
C LYS A 239 -32.68 -2.57 1.01
N GLY A 240 -33.57 -2.67 0.02
CA GLY A 240 -35.00 -2.90 0.22
C GLY A 240 -35.77 -1.68 0.74
N LYS A 241 -35.25 -0.46 0.51
CA LYS A 241 -35.88 0.82 0.90
C LYS A 241 -36.22 1.66 -0.33
N GLU A 242 -36.99 1.10 -1.25
CA GLU A 242 -37.46 1.77 -2.47
C GLU A 242 -38.14 3.12 -2.13
N GLY A 243 -37.82 4.17 -2.89
CA GLY A 243 -38.37 5.52 -2.67
C GLY A 243 -37.65 6.34 -1.60
N SER A 244 -36.56 5.83 -1.02
CA SER A 244 -35.66 6.59 -0.16
C SER A 244 -34.25 6.67 -0.78
N TYR A 245 -33.32 7.34 -0.09
CA TYR A 245 -31.93 7.52 -0.51
C TYR A 245 -31.02 7.09 0.64
N ALA A 246 -30.04 6.24 0.37
CA ALA A 246 -29.18 5.64 1.39
C ALA A 246 -27.78 6.25 1.37
N ILE A 247 -27.36 6.76 2.50
CA ILE A 247 -25.98 7.17 2.78
C ILE A 247 -25.35 6.04 3.59
N THR A 248 -24.42 5.30 2.96
CA THR A 248 -23.69 4.21 3.63
C THR A 248 -22.62 4.78 4.55
N ASN A 249 -22.21 3.97 5.53
CA ASN A 249 -21.20 4.37 6.52
C ASN A 249 -19.76 4.19 6.00
N THR A 250 -19.54 4.48 4.71
CA THR A 250 -18.26 4.42 4.02
C THR A 250 -17.74 5.81 3.71
N ARG A 251 -16.42 5.96 3.59
CA ARG A 251 -15.81 7.26 3.27
C ARG A 251 -16.33 7.85 1.96
N SER A 252 -16.48 7.03 0.92
CA SER A 252 -16.96 7.44 -0.39
C SER A 252 -18.40 7.98 -0.40
N SER A 253 -19.22 7.59 0.58
CA SER A 253 -20.58 8.09 0.77
C SER A 253 -20.62 9.28 1.75
N MET A 254 -19.89 9.19 2.86
CA MET A 254 -19.86 10.21 3.91
C MET A 254 -19.22 11.52 3.45
N ASP A 255 -18.03 11.49 2.85
CA ASP A 255 -17.27 12.70 2.47
C ASP A 255 -18.05 13.62 1.52
N PRO A 256 -18.62 13.17 0.39
CA PRO A 256 -19.44 14.02 -0.47
C PRO A 256 -20.71 14.51 0.24
N PHE A 257 -21.33 13.67 1.07
CA PHE A 257 -22.52 14.06 1.80
C PHE A 257 -22.21 15.21 2.79
N LEU A 258 -21.18 15.09 3.61
CA LEU A 258 -20.76 16.13 4.56
C LEU A 258 -20.29 17.43 3.85
N THR A 259 -19.78 17.31 2.62
CA THR A 259 -19.29 18.45 1.84
C THR A 259 -20.43 19.27 1.23
N TYR A 260 -21.49 18.62 0.76
CA TYR A 260 -22.47 19.30 -0.08
C TYR A 260 -23.87 19.40 0.53
N SER A 261 -24.29 18.47 1.42
CA SER A 261 -25.63 18.50 2.01
C SER A 261 -25.87 19.76 2.83
N THR A 262 -26.96 20.48 2.58
CA THR A 262 -27.36 21.65 3.36
C THR A 262 -28.02 21.28 4.69
N ASN A 263 -28.46 20.02 4.85
CA ASN A 263 -29.15 19.56 6.06
C ASN A 263 -28.15 19.26 7.20
N ARG A 264 -28.01 20.21 8.12
CA ARG A 264 -27.04 20.15 9.23
C ARG A 264 -27.29 18.98 10.18
N ASP A 265 -28.55 18.68 10.49
CA ASP A 265 -28.89 17.61 11.42
C ASP A 265 -28.55 16.23 10.85
N VAL A 266 -28.77 16.04 9.55
CA VAL A 266 -28.38 14.81 8.87
C VAL A 266 -26.86 14.73 8.70
N ARG A 267 -26.17 15.86 8.44
CA ARG A 267 -24.69 15.86 8.47
C ARG A 267 -24.18 15.38 9.82
N LYS A 268 -24.75 15.85 10.93
CA LYS A 268 -24.39 15.39 12.27
C LYS A 268 -24.59 13.89 12.44
N GLN A 269 -25.72 13.35 11.96
CA GLN A 269 -26.02 11.91 12.05
C GLN A 269 -25.00 11.07 11.25
N VAL A 270 -24.78 11.44 9.98
CA VAL A 270 -23.82 10.74 9.11
C VAL A 270 -22.40 10.82 9.67
N TRP A 271 -22.00 11.99 10.17
CA TRP A 271 -20.72 12.18 10.82
C TRP A 271 -20.59 11.29 12.07
N THR A 272 -21.59 11.27 12.95
CA THR A 272 -21.58 10.45 14.16
C THR A 272 -21.44 8.98 13.81
N ASN A 273 -22.26 8.47 12.89
CA ASN A 273 -22.20 7.07 12.48
C ASN A 273 -20.80 6.69 11.95
N TYR A 274 -20.19 7.57 11.16
CA TYR A 274 -18.89 7.28 10.55
C TYR A 274 -17.73 7.30 11.56
N TYR A 275 -17.70 8.32 12.43
CA TYR A 275 -16.60 8.50 13.38
C TYR A 275 -16.74 7.68 14.66
N SER A 276 -17.87 6.99 14.89
CA SER A 276 -18.06 6.05 15.99
C SER A 276 -18.00 4.57 15.57
N ARG A 277 -17.48 4.27 14.39
CA ARG A 277 -17.31 2.87 13.95
C ARG A 277 -16.39 2.11 14.89
N GLY A 278 -16.87 0.96 15.38
CA GLY A 278 -16.18 0.14 16.36
C GLY A 278 -16.10 0.76 17.77
N ASP A 279 -16.96 1.76 18.07
CA ASP A 279 -17.00 2.45 19.35
C ASP A 279 -18.44 2.92 19.64
N ASN A 280 -19.40 2.00 19.57
CA ASN A 280 -20.80 2.26 19.81
C ASN A 280 -21.29 1.70 21.15
N GLY A 281 -20.41 1.10 21.98
CA GLY A 281 -20.75 0.50 23.27
C GLY A 281 -21.63 -0.74 23.15
N ASP A 282 -21.56 -1.44 22.02
CA ASP A 282 -22.32 -2.65 21.71
C ASP A 282 -21.40 -3.88 21.58
N ASP A 283 -21.93 -4.99 21.05
CA ASP A 283 -21.17 -6.24 20.85
C ASP A 283 -20.03 -6.11 19.81
N TYR A 284 -20.00 -5.03 19.06
CA TYR A 284 -19.00 -4.73 18.02
C TYR A 284 -18.02 -3.61 18.42
N ASP A 285 -18.00 -3.29 19.71
CA ASP A 285 -17.08 -2.29 20.27
C ASP A 285 -15.64 -2.81 20.32
N ASN A 286 -14.68 -1.99 19.89
CA ASN A 286 -13.27 -2.36 19.79
C ASN A 286 -12.40 -1.89 20.98
N ASN A 287 -12.92 -1.17 21.96
CA ASN A 287 -12.12 -0.60 23.03
C ASN A 287 -11.37 -1.66 23.84
N GLU A 288 -12.05 -2.75 24.22
CA GLU A 288 -11.38 -3.86 24.92
C GLU A 288 -10.39 -4.61 24.02
N ILE A 289 -10.69 -4.73 22.73
CA ILE A 289 -9.79 -5.37 21.75
C ILE A 289 -8.50 -4.55 21.61
N ILE A 290 -8.61 -3.23 21.51
CA ILE A 290 -7.44 -2.32 21.46
C ILE A 290 -6.58 -2.49 22.71
N ALA A 291 -7.18 -2.50 23.90
CA ALA A 291 -6.46 -2.71 25.16
C ALA A 291 -5.70 -4.05 25.19
N GLN A 292 -6.34 -5.14 24.70
CA GLN A 292 -5.70 -6.45 24.61
C GLN A 292 -4.56 -6.46 23.58
N ILE A 293 -4.74 -5.84 22.42
CA ILE A 293 -3.70 -5.70 21.39
C ILE A 293 -2.49 -4.98 21.96
N LEU A 294 -2.67 -3.88 22.69
CA LEU A 294 -1.60 -3.11 23.30
C LEU A 294 -0.81 -3.95 24.32
N LYS A 295 -1.50 -4.73 25.17
CA LYS A 295 -0.86 -5.64 26.14
C LYS A 295 -0.03 -6.71 25.46
N LEU A 296 -0.59 -7.38 24.46
CA LEU A 296 0.12 -8.43 23.75
C LEU A 296 1.30 -7.88 22.93
N ARG A 297 1.15 -6.71 22.31
CA ARG A 297 2.26 -6.03 21.63
C ARG A 297 3.39 -5.70 22.61
N ARG A 298 3.07 -5.22 23.81
CA ARG A 298 4.04 -4.93 24.86
C ARG A 298 4.75 -6.20 25.29
N GLU A 299 4.03 -7.25 25.69
CA GLU A 299 4.58 -8.54 26.08
C GLU A 299 5.50 -9.12 24.99
N ARG A 300 5.06 -9.08 23.74
CA ARG A 300 5.84 -9.59 22.61
C ARG A 300 7.21 -8.95 22.50
N VAL A 301 7.29 -7.62 22.61
CA VAL A 301 8.56 -6.91 22.44
C VAL A 301 9.44 -6.97 23.70
N GLU A 302 8.87 -7.18 24.88
CA GLU A 302 9.60 -7.48 26.11
C GLU A 302 10.30 -8.84 26.05
N LEU A 303 9.69 -9.85 25.41
CA LEU A 303 10.37 -11.11 25.11
C LEU A 303 11.64 -10.89 24.27
N LEU A 304 11.63 -9.91 23.36
CA LEU A 304 12.74 -9.50 22.50
C LEU A 304 13.75 -8.56 23.18
N GLY A 305 13.46 -8.12 24.42
CA GLY A 305 14.35 -7.24 25.19
C GLY A 305 14.11 -5.74 25.02
N HIS A 306 13.01 -5.33 24.34
CA HIS A 306 12.62 -3.92 24.20
C HIS A 306 11.67 -3.49 25.31
N LYS A 307 11.68 -2.19 25.63
CA LYS A 307 10.83 -1.63 26.70
C LYS A 307 9.37 -1.48 26.28
N ASN A 308 9.13 -1.17 25.00
CA ASN A 308 7.81 -0.95 24.44
C ASN A 308 7.80 -1.21 22.93
N TYR A 309 6.59 -1.26 22.38
CA TYR A 309 6.39 -1.53 20.94
C TYR A 309 6.95 -0.43 20.03
N ALA A 310 6.89 0.83 20.45
CA ALA A 310 7.42 1.94 19.66
C ALA A 310 8.95 1.85 19.52
N GLU A 311 9.68 1.53 20.60
CA GLU A 311 11.13 1.32 20.56
C GLU A 311 11.51 0.19 19.59
N TRP A 312 10.82 -0.95 19.69
CA TRP A 312 11.03 -2.09 18.79
C TRP A 312 10.73 -1.73 17.32
N ARG A 313 9.63 -1.00 17.06
CA ARG A 313 9.17 -0.69 15.70
C ARG A 313 10.06 0.33 14.99
N LEU A 314 10.71 1.24 15.73
CA LEU A 314 11.52 2.32 15.17
C LEU A 314 13.01 1.97 15.01
N GLN A 315 13.50 0.86 15.55
CA GLN A 315 14.92 0.53 15.55
C GLN A 315 15.54 0.45 14.13
N ASP A 316 14.77 0.04 13.14
CA ASP A 316 15.18 -0.09 11.72
C ASP A 316 14.72 1.10 10.85
N ARG A 317 14.24 2.19 11.47
CA ARG A 317 13.80 3.43 10.83
C ARG A 317 14.89 4.50 10.90
N MET A 318 14.76 5.58 10.11
CA MET A 318 15.65 6.76 10.21
C MET A 318 15.51 7.45 11.56
N ALA A 319 14.30 7.51 12.11
CA ALA A 319 14.04 8.10 13.43
C ALA A 319 14.80 7.39 14.56
N LYS A 320 15.03 6.08 14.46
CA LYS A 320 15.74 5.22 15.43
C LYS A 320 15.03 5.08 16.79
N THR A 321 14.51 6.16 17.34
CA THR A 321 13.91 6.19 18.68
C THR A 321 12.55 6.90 18.69
N PRO A 322 11.67 6.57 19.64
CA PRO A 322 10.40 7.29 19.81
C PRO A 322 10.57 8.78 20.03
N GLU A 323 11.61 9.21 20.77
CA GLU A 323 11.88 10.62 21.05
C GLU A 323 12.17 11.41 19.78
N ASN A 324 12.95 10.85 18.84
CA ASN A 324 13.24 11.49 17.56
C ASN A 324 11.98 11.62 16.70
N ALA A 325 11.14 10.57 16.66
CA ALA A 325 9.88 10.61 15.93
C ALA A 325 8.91 11.64 16.52
N LEU A 326 8.75 11.66 17.85
CA LEU A 326 7.93 12.65 18.55
C LEU A 326 8.44 14.06 18.31
N ALA A 327 9.76 14.32 18.41
CA ALA A 327 10.34 15.64 18.21
C ALA A 327 9.99 16.23 16.82
N LEU A 328 9.98 15.40 15.77
CA LEU A 328 9.59 15.83 14.43
C LEU A 328 8.09 16.21 14.38
N MET A 329 7.22 15.36 14.91
CA MET A 329 5.77 15.60 14.92
C MET A 329 5.41 16.82 15.77
N GLU A 330 5.99 16.94 16.95
CA GLU A 330 5.76 18.06 17.90
C GLU A 330 6.31 19.39 17.38
N ALA A 331 7.34 19.39 16.52
CA ALA A 331 7.84 20.60 15.88
C ALA A 331 6.84 21.19 14.87
N VAL A 332 6.07 20.34 14.20
CA VAL A 332 5.06 20.75 13.18
C VAL A 332 3.72 21.06 13.83
N TRP A 333 3.37 20.37 14.92
CA TRP A 333 2.05 20.41 15.55
C TRP A 333 1.52 21.81 15.87
N PRO A 334 2.28 22.73 16.53
CA PRO A 334 1.76 24.06 16.85
C PRO A 334 1.37 24.89 15.63
N ALA A 335 2.14 24.77 14.55
CA ALA A 335 1.86 25.50 13.31
C ALA A 335 0.60 24.96 12.61
N SER A 336 0.38 23.63 12.62
CA SER A 336 -0.82 23.04 12.06
C SER A 336 -2.08 23.44 12.84
N ILE A 337 -2.03 23.43 14.17
CA ILE A 337 -3.13 23.89 15.03
C ILE A 337 -3.46 25.37 14.81
N ALA A 338 -2.44 26.24 14.73
CA ALA A 338 -2.64 27.66 14.44
C ALA A 338 -3.34 27.85 13.09
N ARG A 339 -2.96 27.07 12.09
CA ARG A 339 -3.59 27.11 10.76
C ARG A 339 -5.03 26.62 10.78
N VAL A 340 -5.36 25.56 11.53
CA VAL A 340 -6.75 25.12 11.72
C VAL A 340 -7.62 26.22 12.31
N HIS A 341 -7.13 26.95 13.33
CA HIS A 341 -7.90 28.07 13.90
C HIS A 341 -8.17 29.17 12.87
N GLU A 342 -7.24 29.47 11.96
CA GLU A 342 -7.48 30.40 10.85
C GLU A 342 -8.55 29.87 9.89
N GLU A 343 -8.47 28.58 9.52
CA GLU A 343 -9.42 27.92 8.65
C GLU A 343 -10.84 27.90 9.25
N VAL A 344 -10.96 27.57 10.53
CA VAL A 344 -12.24 27.59 11.26
C VAL A 344 -12.80 29.03 11.35
N ALA A 345 -11.94 30.03 11.59
CA ALA A 345 -12.38 31.44 11.62
C ALA A 345 -12.95 31.87 10.25
N ASP A 346 -12.35 31.45 9.16
CA ASP A 346 -12.86 31.69 7.81
C ASP A 346 -14.22 31.02 7.58
N MET A 347 -14.39 29.78 8.04
CA MET A 347 -15.67 29.05 7.95
C MET A 347 -16.75 29.72 8.77
N GLN A 348 -16.41 30.14 10.02
CA GLN A 348 -17.33 30.85 10.88
C GLN A 348 -17.77 32.20 10.28
N ALA A 349 -16.85 32.92 9.62
CA ALA A 349 -17.17 34.15 8.92
C ALA A 349 -18.17 33.92 7.76
N VAL A 350 -18.02 32.84 7.00
CA VAL A 350 -18.94 32.44 5.93
C VAL A 350 -20.32 32.08 6.51
N ALA A 351 -20.36 31.29 7.59
CA ALA A 351 -21.62 30.93 8.25
C ALA A 351 -22.36 32.17 8.74
N ASN A 352 -21.67 33.10 9.40
CA ASN A 352 -22.24 34.35 9.88
C ASN A 352 -22.77 35.24 8.73
N ALA A 353 -22.02 35.32 7.63
CA ALA A 353 -22.43 36.10 6.46
C ALA A 353 -23.69 35.51 5.77
N SER A 354 -23.90 34.21 5.86
CA SER A 354 -25.12 33.53 5.39
C SER A 354 -26.32 33.70 6.34
N GLY A 355 -26.13 34.38 7.48
CA GLY A 355 -27.18 34.61 8.47
C GLY A 355 -27.41 33.43 9.43
N GLU A 356 -26.56 32.41 9.37
CA GLU A 356 -26.65 31.26 10.26
C GLU A 356 -26.05 31.56 11.64
N LYS A 357 -26.81 31.23 12.68
CA LYS A 357 -26.39 31.45 14.08
C LYS A 357 -25.86 30.14 14.69
N ILE A 358 -24.76 29.64 14.14
CA ILE A 358 -24.11 28.39 14.56
C ILE A 358 -22.68 28.67 15.00
N THR A 359 -22.14 27.77 15.79
CA THR A 359 -20.70 27.55 15.94
C THR A 359 -20.31 26.40 15.06
N ILE A 360 -19.18 26.51 14.38
CA ILE A 360 -18.65 25.42 13.54
C ILE A 360 -18.34 24.23 14.44
N GLU A 361 -18.91 23.10 14.08
CA GLU A 361 -18.75 21.79 14.75
C GLU A 361 -18.13 20.79 13.77
N PRO A 362 -17.64 19.62 14.21
CA PRO A 362 -16.97 18.65 13.33
C PRO A 362 -17.78 18.26 12.09
N TRP A 363 -19.09 18.10 12.20
CA TRP A 363 -20.00 17.80 11.07
C TRP A 363 -20.26 18.98 10.14
N ASP A 364 -19.82 20.19 10.49
CA ASP A 364 -19.91 21.39 9.66
C ASP A 364 -18.64 21.66 8.88
N TYR A 365 -17.50 21.11 9.30
CA TYR A 365 -16.17 21.46 8.81
C TYR A 365 -16.09 21.33 7.27
N ARG A 366 -16.38 20.15 6.72
CA ARG A 366 -16.29 19.92 5.26
C ARG A 366 -17.22 20.82 4.46
N PHE A 367 -18.43 21.03 4.95
CA PHE A 367 -19.42 21.88 4.28
C PHE A 367 -18.97 23.36 4.20
N TYR A 368 -18.48 23.90 5.30
CA TYR A 368 -18.02 25.30 5.29
C TYR A 368 -16.64 25.46 4.69
N ALA A 369 -15.78 24.47 4.76
CA ALA A 369 -14.51 24.46 4.03
C ALA A 369 -14.74 24.60 2.52
N GLU A 370 -15.70 23.85 1.96
CA GLU A 370 -16.05 23.98 0.54
C GLU A 370 -16.60 25.38 0.19
N LYS A 371 -17.45 25.97 1.05
CA LYS A 371 -17.92 27.34 0.87
C LYS A 371 -16.78 28.37 0.91
N VAL A 372 -15.81 28.20 1.81
CA VAL A 372 -14.60 29.03 1.87
C VAL A 372 -13.76 28.85 0.61
N ARG A 373 -13.62 27.61 0.12
CA ARG A 373 -12.88 27.29 -1.10
C ARG A 373 -13.45 28.06 -2.30
N VAL A 374 -14.75 27.97 -2.48
CA VAL A 374 -15.44 28.69 -3.56
C VAL A 374 -15.31 30.21 -3.40
N ALA A 375 -15.55 30.74 -2.19
CA ALA A 375 -15.54 32.18 -1.95
C ALA A 375 -14.16 32.85 -2.03
N LYS A 376 -13.10 32.16 -1.55
CA LYS A 376 -11.74 32.75 -1.48
C LYS A 376 -10.89 32.50 -2.72
N TYR A 377 -11.06 31.34 -3.35
CA TYR A 377 -10.16 30.91 -4.41
C TYR A 377 -10.77 31.00 -5.81
N ASP A 378 -12.12 31.05 -5.91
CA ASP A 378 -12.85 31.17 -7.19
C ASP A 378 -12.23 30.24 -8.28
N LEU A 379 -11.87 29.03 -7.84
CA LEU A 379 -11.20 28.04 -8.68
C LEU A 379 -12.25 27.05 -9.20
N ASN A 380 -12.51 27.11 -10.50
CA ASN A 380 -13.36 26.15 -11.18
C ASN A 380 -12.52 24.91 -11.58
N SER A 381 -12.76 23.79 -10.94
CA SER A 381 -12.05 22.53 -11.22
C SER A 381 -12.27 22.04 -12.65
N ASP A 382 -13.45 22.27 -13.24
CA ASP A 382 -13.76 21.87 -14.62
C ASP A 382 -12.99 22.73 -15.63
N GLU A 383 -12.76 24.02 -15.32
CA GLU A 383 -11.92 24.89 -16.14
C GLU A 383 -10.46 24.44 -16.11
N VAL A 384 -9.92 24.13 -14.93
CA VAL A 384 -8.54 23.64 -14.78
C VAL A 384 -8.33 22.33 -15.53
N LYS A 385 -9.29 21.43 -15.45
CA LYS A 385 -9.26 20.11 -16.08
C LYS A 385 -9.03 20.17 -17.59
N GLN A 386 -9.51 21.23 -18.28
CA GLN A 386 -9.32 21.40 -19.73
C GLN A 386 -7.84 21.48 -20.15
N TYR A 387 -6.94 21.78 -19.22
CA TYR A 387 -5.49 21.90 -19.45
C TYR A 387 -4.71 20.68 -18.95
N LEU A 388 -5.35 19.70 -18.33
CA LEU A 388 -4.70 18.55 -17.70
C LEU A 388 -4.96 17.27 -18.52
N GLN A 389 -4.34 17.18 -19.69
CA GLN A 389 -4.37 16.01 -20.56
C GLN A 389 -3.36 14.98 -20.09
N LEU A 390 -3.74 13.72 -19.90
CA LEU A 390 -2.86 12.66 -19.40
C LEU A 390 -1.58 12.51 -20.24
N ASP A 391 -1.69 12.56 -21.57
CA ASP A 391 -0.54 12.46 -22.47
C ASP A 391 0.45 13.62 -22.30
N LYS A 392 -0.07 14.83 -22.11
CA LYS A 392 0.77 16.01 -21.86
C LYS A 392 1.43 15.97 -20.48
N LEU A 393 0.73 15.45 -19.48
CA LEU A 393 1.29 15.23 -18.15
C LEU A 393 2.40 14.16 -18.19
N ARG A 394 2.22 13.08 -18.95
CA ARG A 394 3.28 12.08 -19.18
C ARG A 394 4.50 12.73 -19.86
N ASP A 395 4.29 13.52 -20.90
CA ASP A 395 5.37 14.21 -21.60
C ASP A 395 6.10 15.18 -20.64
N ALA A 396 5.37 15.85 -19.74
CA ALA A 396 5.94 16.70 -18.69
C ALA A 396 6.79 15.89 -17.72
N MET A 397 6.32 14.72 -17.29
CA MET A 397 7.10 13.82 -16.42
C MET A 397 8.41 13.38 -17.10
N PHE A 398 8.36 13.01 -18.37
CA PHE A 398 9.56 12.66 -19.15
C PHE A 398 10.52 13.83 -19.29
N TYR A 399 9.99 15.04 -19.52
CA TYR A 399 10.80 16.27 -19.53
C TYR A 399 11.53 16.47 -18.18
N VAL A 400 10.79 16.37 -17.07
CA VAL A 400 11.36 16.52 -15.73
C VAL A 400 12.42 15.45 -15.45
N ALA A 401 12.14 14.18 -15.75
CA ALA A 401 13.10 13.08 -15.61
C ALA A 401 14.36 13.31 -16.46
N GLY A 402 14.18 13.83 -17.67
CA GLY A 402 15.29 14.19 -18.54
C GLY A 402 16.17 15.32 -18.00
N ARG A 403 15.57 16.29 -17.29
CA ARG A 403 16.31 17.41 -16.67
C ARG A 403 17.00 17.02 -15.37
N LEU A 404 16.39 16.17 -14.56
CA LEU A 404 16.91 15.79 -13.23
C LEU A 404 17.88 14.61 -13.27
N PHE A 405 17.59 13.62 -14.11
CA PHE A 405 18.28 12.33 -14.10
C PHE A 405 18.97 11.98 -15.42
N ASN A 406 18.88 12.85 -16.42
CA ASN A 406 19.42 12.60 -17.77
C ASN A 406 18.76 11.39 -18.47
N TYR A 407 17.47 11.11 -18.17
CA TYR A 407 16.74 9.99 -18.74
C TYR A 407 16.00 10.38 -20.02
N GLU A 408 15.96 9.46 -20.97
CA GLU A 408 15.14 9.50 -22.17
C GLU A 408 14.16 8.34 -22.18
N PHE A 409 12.91 8.62 -22.57
CA PHE A 409 11.83 7.61 -22.64
C PHE A 409 11.42 7.43 -24.10
N THR A 410 11.67 6.25 -24.65
CA THR A 410 11.31 5.90 -26.03
C THR A 410 10.18 4.87 -26.02
N PRO A 411 9.06 5.09 -26.72
CA PRO A 411 7.99 4.10 -26.79
C PRO A 411 8.52 2.78 -27.34
N VAL A 412 8.19 1.68 -26.68
CA VAL A 412 8.49 0.33 -27.17
C VAL A 412 7.42 -0.04 -28.20
N PRO A 413 7.79 -0.54 -29.40
CA PRO A 413 6.84 -0.95 -30.41
C PRO A 413 5.83 -1.99 -29.88
N GLU A 414 4.56 -1.80 -30.23
CA GLU A 414 3.49 -2.72 -29.83
C GLU A 414 3.83 -4.18 -30.20
N GLY A 415 3.58 -5.10 -29.28
CA GLY A 415 3.86 -6.54 -29.44
C GLY A 415 5.31 -6.94 -29.31
N SER A 416 6.27 -6.01 -29.13
CA SER A 416 7.69 -6.35 -28.91
C SER A 416 8.03 -6.68 -27.47
N VAL A 417 7.18 -6.30 -26.52
CA VAL A 417 7.25 -6.64 -25.09
C VAL A 417 5.87 -7.15 -24.64
N PRO A 418 5.79 -8.34 -24.00
CA PRO A 418 4.54 -8.83 -23.45
C PRO A 418 3.93 -7.90 -22.41
N VAL A 419 2.62 -7.69 -22.48
CA VAL A 419 1.83 -6.95 -21.50
C VAL A 419 0.66 -7.79 -21.00
N PHE A 420 0.21 -7.55 -19.77
CA PHE A 420 -0.88 -8.32 -19.16
C PHE A 420 -2.28 -7.83 -19.58
N GLN A 421 -2.39 -6.67 -20.22
CA GLN A 421 -3.64 -6.08 -20.69
C GLN A 421 -3.33 -5.11 -21.86
N GLU A 422 -4.23 -5.02 -22.83
CA GLU A 422 -4.03 -4.29 -24.10
C GLU A 422 -3.79 -2.77 -23.94
N ASP A 423 -4.31 -2.16 -22.87
CA ASP A 423 -4.13 -0.73 -22.58
C ASP A 423 -2.80 -0.39 -21.90
N VAL A 424 -1.99 -1.39 -21.55
CA VAL A 424 -0.69 -1.18 -20.94
C VAL A 424 0.32 -0.74 -21.99
N ASN A 425 0.89 0.43 -21.79
CA ASN A 425 1.92 0.98 -22.65
C ASN A 425 3.31 0.83 -22.02
N VAL A 426 4.34 0.69 -22.84
CA VAL A 426 5.72 0.46 -22.38
C VAL A 426 6.69 1.44 -23.03
N TRP A 427 7.60 1.98 -22.22
CA TRP A 427 8.70 2.83 -22.70
C TRP A 427 10.03 2.25 -22.25
N GLU A 428 11.01 2.28 -23.13
CA GLU A 428 12.41 2.08 -22.78
C GLU A 428 12.97 3.33 -22.13
N VAL A 429 13.66 3.16 -21.01
CA VAL A 429 14.37 4.23 -20.30
C VAL A 429 15.87 4.07 -20.57
N THR A 430 16.48 5.11 -21.14
CA THR A 430 17.91 5.17 -21.45
C THR A 430 18.56 6.40 -20.84
N ASP A 431 19.85 6.34 -20.61
CA ASP A 431 20.65 7.52 -20.30
C ASP A 431 20.92 8.32 -21.59
N LYS A 432 20.57 9.60 -21.62
CA LYS A 432 20.64 10.45 -22.83
C LYS A 432 22.03 10.58 -23.41
N ASP A 433 23.06 10.64 -22.55
CA ASP A 433 24.44 10.92 -23.00
C ASP A 433 25.10 9.67 -23.56
N SER A 434 24.90 8.52 -22.89
CA SER A 434 25.55 7.25 -23.26
C SER A 434 24.68 6.34 -24.12
N GLY A 435 23.37 6.56 -24.18
CA GLY A 435 22.40 5.64 -24.77
C GLY A 435 22.26 4.32 -23.99
N ALA A 436 22.80 4.22 -22.79
CA ALA A 436 22.79 2.99 -22.01
C ALA A 436 21.36 2.67 -21.55
N HIS A 437 20.92 1.43 -21.77
CA HIS A 437 19.65 0.92 -21.26
C HIS A 437 19.64 0.87 -19.74
N ILE A 438 18.63 1.50 -19.13
CA ILE A 438 18.40 1.57 -17.68
C ILE A 438 17.27 0.62 -17.28
N GLY A 439 16.18 0.59 -18.06
CA GLY A 439 15.03 -0.27 -17.77
C GLY A 439 13.84 -0.05 -18.68
N LEU A 440 12.72 -0.66 -18.30
CA LEU A 440 11.41 -0.43 -18.94
C LEU A 440 10.43 0.16 -17.93
N TRP A 441 9.65 1.14 -18.41
CA TRP A 441 8.54 1.71 -17.67
C TRP A 441 7.22 1.30 -18.31
N TYR A 442 6.37 0.63 -17.52
CA TYR A 442 5.02 0.21 -17.89
C TYR A 442 4.03 1.21 -17.31
N LEU A 443 3.03 1.61 -18.09
CA LEU A 443 1.92 2.42 -17.64
C LEU A 443 0.62 1.68 -17.84
N ASP A 444 -0.09 1.40 -16.77
CA ASP A 444 -1.45 0.85 -16.74
C ASP A 444 -2.43 1.93 -16.24
N PRO A 445 -3.02 2.76 -17.14
CA PRO A 445 -3.68 3.97 -16.72
C PRO A 445 -5.15 3.79 -16.31
N TYR A 446 -5.87 2.77 -16.86
CA TYR A 446 -7.32 2.74 -16.80
C TYR A 446 -7.89 1.82 -15.73
N ALA A 447 -9.03 2.24 -15.15
CA ALA A 447 -9.85 1.41 -14.29
C ALA A 447 -10.51 0.28 -15.10
N ARG A 448 -10.61 -0.90 -14.46
CA ARG A 448 -11.33 -2.06 -15.01
C ARG A 448 -11.72 -3.03 -13.90
N GLN A 449 -12.63 -3.94 -14.22
CA GLN A 449 -12.98 -5.02 -13.29
C GLN A 449 -11.72 -5.85 -12.94
N GLY A 450 -11.56 -6.16 -11.68
CA GLY A 450 -10.42 -6.93 -11.18
C GLY A 450 -9.15 -6.12 -10.92
N LYS A 451 -9.13 -4.83 -11.25
CA LYS A 451 -8.04 -3.92 -10.89
C LYS A 451 -8.30 -3.24 -9.55
N ARG A 452 -7.32 -3.26 -8.66
CA ARG A 452 -7.37 -2.57 -7.37
C ARG A 452 -7.55 -1.07 -7.56
N SER A 453 -8.34 -0.44 -6.71
CA SER A 453 -8.56 1.02 -6.70
C SER A 453 -7.32 1.78 -6.21
N GLY A 454 -7.27 3.10 -6.48
CA GLY A 454 -6.16 3.99 -6.15
C GLY A 454 -5.10 4.04 -7.24
N ALA A 455 -3.92 4.54 -6.91
CA ALA A 455 -2.73 4.53 -7.76
C ALA A 455 -1.57 3.85 -7.01
N TRP A 456 -0.62 3.28 -7.75
CA TRP A 456 0.57 2.70 -7.16
C TRP A 456 1.69 2.50 -8.17
N ALA A 457 2.93 2.49 -7.68
CA ALA A 457 4.10 2.04 -8.41
C ALA A 457 4.57 0.66 -7.91
N THR A 458 5.14 -0.14 -8.79
CA THR A 458 5.75 -1.43 -8.43
C THR A 458 6.92 -1.76 -9.36
N THR A 459 7.75 -2.72 -8.93
CA THR A 459 8.83 -3.28 -9.74
C THR A 459 8.58 -4.77 -10.00
N TYR A 460 8.80 -5.18 -11.25
CA TYR A 460 8.85 -6.59 -11.62
C TYR A 460 10.29 -7.13 -11.53
N ARG A 461 11.26 -6.24 -11.72
CA ARG A 461 12.68 -6.52 -11.54
C ARG A 461 13.40 -5.26 -11.07
N SER A 462 14.09 -5.36 -9.94
CA SER A 462 14.92 -4.28 -9.41
C SER A 462 16.32 -4.29 -10.03
N HIS A 463 17.01 -3.13 -9.96
CA HIS A 463 18.43 -3.06 -10.35
C HIS A 463 19.30 -3.88 -9.39
N THR A 464 20.27 -4.59 -9.94
CA THR A 464 21.37 -5.19 -9.18
C THR A 464 22.57 -5.40 -10.09
N THR A 465 23.76 -5.39 -9.53
CA THR A 465 24.99 -5.83 -10.20
C THR A 465 25.52 -7.13 -9.63
N PHE A 466 24.82 -7.71 -8.67
CA PHE A 466 25.12 -9.02 -8.11
C PHE A 466 24.78 -10.12 -9.13
N ASP A 467 25.72 -11.02 -9.39
CA ASP A 467 25.61 -12.07 -10.42
C ASP A 467 25.24 -11.55 -11.83
N GLY A 468 25.79 -10.38 -12.18
CA GLY A 468 25.55 -9.70 -13.45
C GLY A 468 24.56 -8.55 -13.35
N LYS A 469 24.67 -7.61 -14.30
CA LYS A 469 23.80 -6.42 -14.31
C LYS A 469 22.37 -6.82 -14.71
N LYS A 470 21.42 -6.53 -13.80
CA LYS A 470 19.98 -6.55 -14.08
C LYS A 470 19.47 -5.11 -14.16
N THR A 471 18.64 -4.83 -15.15
CA THR A 471 18.00 -3.52 -15.36
C THR A 471 16.59 -3.53 -14.81
N VAL A 472 16.06 -2.34 -14.53
CA VAL A 472 14.77 -2.19 -13.86
C VAL A 472 13.59 -2.49 -14.79
N LEU A 473 12.59 -3.20 -14.31
CA LEU A 473 11.26 -3.25 -14.90
C LEU A 473 10.29 -2.69 -13.86
N ALA A 474 9.72 -1.53 -14.13
CA ALA A 474 8.84 -0.84 -13.20
C ALA A 474 7.52 -0.44 -13.85
N SER A 475 6.46 -0.34 -13.06
CA SER A 475 5.17 0.14 -13.55
C SER A 475 4.56 1.20 -12.65
N ASN A 476 3.81 2.11 -13.31
CA ASN A 476 2.82 2.96 -12.66
C ASN A 476 1.43 2.54 -13.06
N ASN A 477 0.54 2.48 -12.08
CA ASN A 477 -0.83 2.02 -12.23
C ASN A 477 -1.77 3.08 -11.69
N SER A 478 -2.83 3.38 -12.46
CA SER A 478 -3.86 4.36 -12.10
C SER A 478 -5.25 3.79 -12.39
N ASN A 479 -6.29 4.52 -12.06
CA ASN A 479 -7.67 4.10 -12.26
C ASN A 479 -8.49 5.19 -12.95
N PHE A 480 -7.92 5.78 -13.99
CA PHE A 480 -8.64 6.76 -14.81
C PHE A 480 -9.78 6.11 -15.59
N VAL A 481 -10.83 6.87 -15.83
CA VAL A 481 -11.90 6.42 -16.72
C VAL A 481 -11.41 6.49 -18.16
N LYS A 482 -11.45 5.37 -18.90
CA LYS A 482 -11.01 5.33 -20.29
C LYS A 482 -11.92 6.24 -21.13
N PRO A 483 -11.37 7.24 -21.86
CA PRO A 483 -12.17 8.12 -22.72
C PRO A 483 -12.69 7.36 -23.93
N ALA A 484 -13.65 7.96 -24.67
CA ALA A 484 -14.04 7.44 -25.95
C ALA A 484 -12.87 7.51 -26.95
N GLU A 485 -12.92 6.68 -27.98
CA GLU A 485 -11.86 6.65 -29.00
C GLU A 485 -11.68 8.02 -29.67
N GLY A 486 -10.46 8.54 -29.65
CA GLY A 486 -10.10 9.84 -30.18
C GLY A 486 -10.34 11.04 -29.25
N GLU A 487 -10.88 10.83 -28.06
CA GLU A 487 -11.01 11.86 -27.04
C GLU A 487 -9.79 11.95 -26.13
N ALA A 488 -9.42 13.16 -25.71
CA ALA A 488 -8.35 13.36 -24.74
C ALA A 488 -8.80 12.91 -23.33
N LEU A 489 -7.96 12.20 -22.61
CA LEU A 489 -8.19 11.93 -21.20
C LEU A 489 -7.81 13.15 -20.37
N LEU A 490 -8.83 13.81 -19.81
CA LEU A 490 -8.69 14.96 -18.94
C LEU A 490 -8.81 14.52 -17.49
N VAL A 491 -7.85 14.93 -16.64
CA VAL A 491 -7.78 14.55 -15.24
C VAL A 491 -7.92 15.77 -14.32
N SER A 492 -8.20 15.55 -13.04
CA SER A 492 -8.20 16.62 -12.05
C SER A 492 -6.76 17.04 -11.68
N TRP A 493 -6.61 18.17 -10.96
CA TRP A 493 -5.31 18.57 -10.44
C TRP A 493 -4.75 17.54 -9.45
N ASP A 494 -5.60 16.97 -8.60
CA ASP A 494 -5.22 15.94 -7.65
C ASP A 494 -4.77 14.65 -8.33
N ASP A 495 -5.48 14.23 -9.40
CA ASP A 495 -5.06 13.09 -10.23
C ASP A 495 -3.72 13.35 -10.92
N ALA A 496 -3.51 14.57 -11.43
CA ALA A 496 -2.23 14.96 -12.03
C ALA A 496 -1.09 14.95 -11.00
N THR A 497 -1.35 15.42 -9.79
CA THR A 497 -0.40 15.37 -8.67
C THR A 497 -0.07 13.92 -8.31
N THR A 498 -1.08 13.06 -8.17
CA THR A 498 -0.91 11.62 -7.91
C THR A 498 -0.12 10.94 -9.03
N PHE A 499 -0.34 11.32 -10.30
CA PHE A 499 0.39 10.75 -11.43
C PHE A 499 1.89 11.11 -11.38
N PHE A 500 2.23 12.34 -11.00
CA PHE A 500 3.62 12.74 -10.73
C PHE A 500 4.20 12.02 -9.51
N HIS A 501 3.41 11.84 -8.44
CA HIS A 501 3.78 11.08 -7.26
C HIS A 501 4.23 9.67 -7.59
N GLU A 502 3.39 8.90 -8.28
CA GLU A 502 3.68 7.52 -8.65
C GLU A 502 4.89 7.42 -9.59
N PHE A 503 5.07 8.40 -10.47
CA PHE A 503 6.25 8.48 -11.31
C PHE A 503 7.53 8.78 -10.49
N GLY A 504 7.41 9.51 -9.38
CA GLY A 504 8.50 9.71 -8.44
C GLY A 504 9.04 8.41 -7.85
N HIS A 505 8.16 7.46 -7.52
CA HIS A 505 8.55 6.11 -7.14
C HIS A 505 9.28 5.37 -8.28
N ALA A 506 8.76 5.45 -9.51
CA ALA A 506 9.43 4.84 -10.65
C ALA A 506 10.83 5.41 -10.90
N LEU A 507 11.01 6.73 -10.78
CA LEU A 507 12.33 7.38 -10.88
C LEU A 507 13.28 6.92 -9.77
N HIS A 508 12.78 6.70 -8.56
CA HIS A 508 13.56 6.10 -7.48
C HIS A 508 14.06 4.70 -7.87
N PHE A 509 13.19 3.85 -8.42
CA PHE A 509 13.59 2.51 -8.87
C PHE A 509 14.66 2.57 -9.98
N PHE A 510 14.47 3.42 -11.01
CA PHE A 510 15.45 3.59 -12.10
C PHE A 510 16.78 4.17 -11.63
N SER A 511 16.79 4.97 -10.58
CA SER A 511 17.99 5.62 -10.03
C SER A 511 18.77 4.71 -9.08
N SER A 512 18.22 3.56 -8.68
CA SER A 512 18.91 2.60 -7.83
C SER A 512 20.17 2.05 -8.52
N LYS A 513 21.28 2.00 -7.79
CA LYS A 513 22.59 1.49 -8.28
C LYS A 513 23.23 0.54 -7.27
N VAL A 514 22.42 -0.18 -6.52
CA VAL A 514 22.91 -1.11 -5.50
C VAL A 514 23.48 -2.39 -6.12
N LYS A 515 24.42 -3.00 -5.39
CA LYS A 515 24.98 -4.31 -5.78
C LYS A 515 24.03 -5.44 -5.37
N TYR A 516 23.61 -5.47 -4.13
CA TYR A 516 22.83 -6.56 -3.55
C TYR A 516 21.32 -6.28 -3.61
N PRO A 517 20.46 -7.26 -3.97
CA PRO A 517 19.01 -7.13 -4.01
C PRO A 517 18.39 -6.56 -2.71
N THR A 518 18.81 -7.05 -1.55
CA THR A 518 18.33 -6.58 -0.23
C THR A 518 18.48 -5.06 -0.03
N LEU A 519 19.41 -4.40 -0.71
CA LEU A 519 19.61 -2.95 -0.56
C LEU A 519 18.64 -2.09 -1.37
N ASN A 520 17.81 -2.68 -2.26
CA ASN A 520 16.85 -1.91 -3.07
C ASN A 520 15.68 -1.32 -2.25
N GLY A 521 15.35 -1.90 -1.10
CA GLY A 521 14.16 -1.51 -0.33
C GLY A 521 14.27 -0.17 0.39
N GLY A 522 15.48 0.31 0.68
CA GLY A 522 15.70 1.50 1.51
C GLY A 522 15.11 1.38 2.93
N VAL A 523 14.96 2.50 3.62
CA VAL A 523 14.26 2.57 4.91
C VAL A 523 12.82 3.07 4.71
N ARG A 524 11.88 2.50 5.48
CA ARG A 524 10.45 2.72 5.26
C ARG A 524 10.00 4.16 5.46
N ASP A 525 10.58 4.88 6.40
CA ASP A 525 10.27 6.29 6.66
C ASP A 525 10.87 7.28 5.64
N TYR A 526 11.52 6.76 4.59
CA TYR A 526 12.01 7.54 3.45
C TYR A 526 11.26 7.21 2.15
N THR A 527 10.32 6.29 2.17
CA THR A 527 9.66 5.75 0.97
C THR A 527 8.98 6.84 0.13
N GLU A 528 8.35 7.82 0.78
CA GLU A 528 7.58 8.88 0.14
C GLU A 528 8.37 10.15 -0.19
N PHE A 529 9.67 10.18 0.10
CA PHE A 529 10.48 11.39 -0.14
C PHE A 529 10.54 11.76 -1.63
N GLN A 530 10.87 10.79 -2.48
CA GLN A 530 11.03 11.02 -3.93
C GLN A 530 9.70 11.28 -4.61
N SER A 531 8.66 10.56 -4.23
CA SER A 531 7.31 10.70 -4.78
C SER A 531 6.73 12.07 -4.47
N GLN A 532 6.72 12.47 -3.20
CA GLN A 532 6.22 13.78 -2.77
C GLN A 532 7.08 14.96 -3.26
N LEU A 533 8.38 14.75 -3.43
CA LEU A 533 9.24 15.76 -4.04
C LEU A 533 8.87 15.99 -5.51
N LEU A 534 8.58 14.92 -6.26
CA LEU A 534 8.27 15.04 -7.68
C LEU A 534 6.93 15.74 -7.95
N GLU A 535 5.95 15.63 -7.06
CA GLU A 535 4.68 16.37 -7.12
C GLU A 535 4.90 17.88 -7.33
N ARG A 536 5.95 18.44 -6.71
CA ARG A 536 6.26 19.88 -6.77
C ARG A 536 6.62 20.36 -8.18
N TRP A 537 7.07 19.48 -9.05
CA TRP A 537 7.44 19.85 -10.42
C TRP A 537 6.22 20.16 -11.29
N LEU A 538 5.04 19.56 -11.00
CA LEU A 538 3.80 19.88 -11.70
C LEU A 538 3.47 21.39 -11.66
N SER A 539 3.77 22.06 -10.54
CA SER A 539 3.47 23.48 -10.33
C SER A 539 4.61 24.44 -10.70
N THR A 540 5.69 23.95 -11.33
CA THR A 540 6.78 24.81 -11.82
C THR A 540 6.37 25.55 -13.08
N ASP A 541 6.90 26.78 -13.24
CA ASP A 541 6.60 27.59 -14.43
C ASP A 541 7.04 26.92 -15.73
N GLU A 542 8.10 26.10 -15.71
CA GLU A 542 8.56 25.34 -16.87
C GLU A 542 7.52 24.29 -17.31
N VAL A 543 6.98 23.51 -16.37
CA VAL A 543 5.97 22.49 -16.68
C VAL A 543 4.67 23.15 -17.08
N ILE A 544 4.20 24.13 -16.32
CA ILE A 544 2.94 24.84 -16.60
C ILE A 544 2.93 25.44 -17.99
N ASN A 545 3.96 26.20 -18.37
CA ASN A 545 3.99 26.93 -19.64
C ASN A 545 4.21 26.04 -20.88
N GLN A 546 4.79 24.84 -20.71
CA GLN A 546 5.10 23.97 -21.83
C GLN A 546 4.07 22.85 -22.04
N PHE A 547 3.45 22.34 -20.98
CA PHE A 547 2.64 21.12 -21.04
C PHE A 547 1.19 21.31 -20.63
N LEU A 548 0.85 22.34 -19.83
CA LEU A 548 -0.54 22.59 -19.44
C LEU A 548 -1.24 23.42 -20.52
N VAL A 549 -1.66 22.74 -21.58
CA VAL A 549 -2.30 23.34 -22.74
C VAL A 549 -3.73 22.84 -22.90
N HIS A 550 -4.64 23.74 -23.31
CA HIS A 550 -6.05 23.42 -23.49
C HIS A 550 -6.24 22.33 -24.56
N HIS A 551 -7.02 21.31 -24.25
CA HIS A 551 -7.11 20.09 -25.05
C HIS A 551 -7.67 20.33 -26.46
N GLU A 552 -8.54 21.33 -26.67
CA GLU A 552 -9.09 21.65 -27.99
C GLU A 552 -8.29 22.71 -28.73
N THR A 553 -7.86 23.78 -28.04
CA THR A 553 -7.27 24.95 -28.69
C THR A 553 -5.75 24.95 -28.71
N GLY A 554 -5.09 24.14 -27.87
CA GLY A 554 -3.65 24.14 -27.67
C GLY A 554 -3.12 25.39 -26.96
N ALA A 555 -4.01 26.29 -26.49
CA ALA A 555 -3.60 27.50 -25.76
C ALA A 555 -3.02 27.13 -24.40
N VAL A 556 -1.92 27.79 -24.01
CA VAL A 556 -1.32 27.64 -22.68
C VAL A 556 -2.29 28.12 -21.61
N ILE A 557 -2.30 27.46 -20.45
CA ILE A 557 -3.13 27.83 -19.32
C ILE A 557 -2.96 29.32 -18.94
N PRO A 558 -4.06 30.08 -18.74
CA PRO A 558 -3.97 31.49 -18.36
C PRO A 558 -3.24 31.71 -17.05
N GLN A 559 -2.37 32.73 -16.99
CA GLN A 559 -1.60 33.03 -15.77
C GLN A 559 -2.49 33.39 -14.56
N GLU A 560 -3.69 33.94 -14.82
CA GLU A 560 -4.70 34.18 -13.78
C GLU A 560 -5.18 32.86 -13.14
N LEU A 561 -5.44 31.83 -13.97
CA LEU A 561 -5.84 30.50 -13.47
C LEU A 561 -4.69 29.82 -12.72
N VAL A 562 -3.46 29.95 -13.21
CA VAL A 562 -2.25 29.49 -12.49
C VAL A 562 -2.11 30.14 -11.11
N ALA A 563 -2.34 31.46 -11.03
CA ALA A 563 -2.31 32.19 -9.76
C ALA A 563 -3.39 31.68 -8.77
N LYS A 564 -4.60 31.38 -9.27
CA LYS A 564 -5.67 30.77 -8.47
C LYS A 564 -5.28 29.37 -7.97
N ILE A 565 -4.70 28.53 -8.83
CA ILE A 565 -4.19 27.19 -8.45
C ILE A 565 -3.12 27.30 -7.37
N LYS A 566 -2.12 28.14 -7.58
CA LYS A 566 -1.03 28.35 -6.59
C LYS A 566 -1.56 28.90 -5.26
N LYS A 567 -2.54 29.80 -5.30
CA LYS A 567 -3.19 30.33 -4.10
C LYS A 567 -3.99 29.26 -3.36
N ALA A 568 -4.65 28.34 -4.08
CA ALA A 568 -5.41 27.24 -3.50
C ALA A 568 -4.55 26.08 -2.99
N ALA A 569 -3.27 26.00 -3.35
CA ALA A 569 -2.37 24.88 -3.01
C ALA A 569 -2.19 24.66 -1.50
N THR A 570 -2.44 25.68 -0.66
CA THR A 570 -2.37 25.57 0.80
C THR A 570 -3.77 25.61 1.46
N PHE A 571 -4.82 25.48 0.63
CA PHE A 571 -6.18 25.39 1.16
C PHE A 571 -6.34 24.16 2.05
N ASN A 572 -6.93 24.34 3.21
CA ASN A 572 -7.21 23.27 4.17
C ASN A 572 -5.97 22.46 4.63
N GLN A 573 -4.77 23.03 4.49
CA GLN A 573 -3.51 22.37 4.86
C GLN A 573 -3.42 22.17 6.39
N GLY A 574 -4.00 23.09 7.18
CA GLY A 574 -4.09 22.95 8.63
C GLY A 574 -4.86 21.69 9.02
N PHE A 575 -6.03 21.50 8.41
CA PHE A 575 -6.86 20.31 8.62
C PHE A 575 -6.10 19.01 8.28
N GLY A 576 -5.59 18.88 7.04
CA GLY A 576 -4.95 17.65 6.59
C GLY A 576 -3.71 17.30 7.42
N THR A 577 -2.89 18.29 7.76
CA THR A 577 -1.70 18.07 8.59
C THR A 577 -2.07 17.69 10.03
N THR A 578 -3.08 18.35 10.62
CA THR A 578 -3.52 18.07 11.99
C THR A 578 -4.18 16.70 12.09
N GLU A 579 -5.06 16.33 11.15
CA GLU A 579 -5.71 15.01 11.11
C GLU A 579 -4.67 13.89 11.07
N TYR A 580 -3.68 14.02 10.19
CA TYR A 580 -2.59 13.04 10.07
C TYR A 580 -1.71 12.95 11.33
N LEU A 581 -1.23 14.11 11.83
CA LEU A 581 -0.33 14.13 12.98
C LEU A 581 -1.02 13.72 14.28
N ALA A 582 -2.32 14.01 14.45
CA ALA A 582 -3.04 13.57 15.63
C ALA A 582 -3.12 12.05 15.71
N SER A 583 -3.39 11.37 14.59
CA SER A 583 -3.35 9.90 14.52
C SER A 583 -1.96 9.35 14.84
N ALA A 584 -0.90 9.95 14.30
CA ALA A 584 0.48 9.52 14.53
C ALA A 584 0.91 9.76 16.00
N LEU A 585 0.55 10.90 16.59
CA LEU A 585 0.82 11.21 17.99
C LEU A 585 0.04 10.29 18.94
N MET A 586 -1.23 10.00 18.62
CA MET A 586 -2.04 9.06 19.37
C MET A 586 -1.45 7.64 19.35
N ASP A 587 -1.07 7.15 18.17
CA ASP A 587 -0.43 5.84 18.00
C ASP A 587 0.87 5.74 18.83
N MET A 588 1.73 6.75 18.75
CA MET A 588 2.98 6.80 19.53
C MET A 588 2.71 6.80 21.03
N LYS A 589 1.78 7.63 21.51
CA LYS A 589 1.45 7.73 22.94
C LYS A 589 0.82 6.44 23.47
N LEU A 590 -0.06 5.78 22.72
CA LEU A 590 -0.64 4.48 23.08
C LEU A 590 0.46 3.39 23.22
N HIS A 591 1.44 3.36 22.31
CA HIS A 591 2.50 2.35 22.34
C HIS A 591 3.65 2.67 23.31
N LEU A 592 3.70 3.88 23.86
CA LEU A 592 4.60 4.27 24.97
C LEU A 592 3.95 4.13 26.34
N ALA A 593 2.61 4.16 26.40
CA ALA A 593 1.87 4.02 27.66
C ALA A 593 2.00 2.64 28.28
N ASP A 594 1.68 2.56 29.58
CA ASP A 594 1.50 1.27 30.25
C ASP A 594 0.10 0.72 29.89
N PRO A 595 0.01 -0.44 29.21
CA PRO A 595 -1.26 -0.98 28.75
C PRO A 595 -2.06 -1.72 29.83
N GLU A 596 -1.55 -1.88 31.06
CA GLU A 596 -2.13 -2.76 32.09
C GLU A 596 -3.44 -2.17 32.60
N ASN A 597 -4.04 -1.33 32.56
CA ASN A 597 -5.34 -0.83 32.98
C ASN A 597 -5.75 0.39 32.14
N ILE A 598 -5.44 0.35 30.84
CA ILE A 598 -5.74 1.46 29.95
C ILE A 598 -7.25 1.49 29.65
N ASP A 599 -7.86 2.62 29.88
CA ASP A 599 -9.19 2.97 29.38
C ASP A 599 -8.98 3.76 28.09
N ILE A 600 -9.33 3.16 26.96
CA ILE A 600 -9.02 3.69 25.62
C ILE A 600 -9.69 5.02 25.39
N ASP A 601 -10.97 5.16 25.73
CA ASP A 601 -11.74 6.39 25.61
C ASP A 601 -11.20 7.52 26.49
N ALA A 602 -10.88 7.22 27.73
CA ALA A 602 -10.30 8.20 28.63
C ALA A 602 -8.91 8.62 28.18
N PHE A 603 -8.10 7.68 27.69
CA PHE A 603 -6.77 7.95 27.18
C PHE A 603 -6.81 8.85 25.93
N GLU A 604 -7.70 8.57 24.98
CA GLU A 604 -7.90 9.41 23.80
C GLU A 604 -8.31 10.82 24.18
N ARG A 605 -9.38 10.98 24.97
CA ARG A 605 -9.86 12.30 25.41
C ARG A 605 -8.77 13.10 26.12
N GLN A 606 -8.02 12.47 27.03
CA GLN A 606 -6.94 13.14 27.75
C GLN A 606 -5.82 13.55 26.80
N THR A 607 -5.39 12.64 25.92
CA THR A 607 -4.31 12.90 24.96
C THR A 607 -4.65 14.04 24.01
N LEU A 608 -5.85 14.05 23.42
CA LEU A 608 -6.30 15.14 22.54
C LEU A 608 -6.40 16.49 23.28
N ALA A 609 -6.85 16.48 24.55
CA ALA A 609 -6.87 17.67 25.38
C ALA A 609 -5.46 18.20 25.69
N GLU A 610 -4.49 17.34 26.02
CA GLU A 610 -3.09 17.72 26.23
C GLU A 610 -2.45 18.29 24.96
N LEU A 611 -2.77 17.72 23.81
CA LEU A 611 -2.34 18.19 22.49
C LEU A 611 -3.04 19.49 22.06
N LYS A 612 -4.07 19.94 22.81
CA LYS A 612 -4.91 21.09 22.46
C LYS A 612 -5.55 20.93 21.07
N MET A 613 -6.00 19.71 20.77
CA MET A 613 -6.68 19.42 19.51
C MET A 613 -7.90 20.32 19.34
N PRO A 614 -8.07 21.01 18.19
CA PRO A 614 -9.29 21.78 17.93
C PRO A 614 -10.54 20.90 17.98
N THR A 615 -11.57 21.36 18.69
CA THR A 615 -12.81 20.59 18.88
C THR A 615 -13.64 20.45 17.60
N GLU A 616 -13.36 21.28 16.61
CA GLU A 616 -13.98 21.26 15.27
C GLU A 616 -13.44 20.17 14.36
N LEU A 617 -12.35 19.50 14.76
CA LEU A 617 -11.78 18.37 14.04
C LEU A 617 -12.08 17.07 14.79
N PRO A 618 -12.71 16.12 14.13
CA PRO A 618 -12.85 14.78 14.71
C PRO A 618 -11.55 14.02 14.53
N MET A 619 -11.19 13.27 15.56
CA MET A 619 -10.11 12.29 15.47
C MET A 619 -10.58 11.00 16.13
N ARG A 620 -10.75 10.00 15.31
CA ARG A 620 -10.86 8.59 15.71
C ARG A 620 -10.31 7.68 14.63
#